data_97f327b91c69fb02aa488d8ec71f1c49
#
_entry.id   97f327b91c69fb02aa488d8ec71f1c49
#
_cell.length_a   1.000
_cell.length_b   1.000
_cell.length_c   1.000
_cell.angle_alpha   90.00
_cell.angle_beta   90.00
_cell.angle_gamma   90.00
#
_symmetry.space_group_name_H-M   'P 1'
#
loop_
_entity.id
_entity.type
_entity.pdbx_description
1 polymer ?
#
loop_
_entity_poly.entity_id
_entity_poly.type
_entity_poly.pdbx_seq_one_letter_code
_entity_poly.pdbx_strand_id
1 'polypeptide(L)'
;ACPRQEIASHSYSHLYFSEPGITNEDISNDFRLFENISFQNNISCKSFIFPRNQVNDIALKELKKHEFKTYRGNLQNFIQKDGHKDSQSLLFKLIRFGDSYIQISKDLSYKNSANENLLNVPGSLFLRPVNSKTPYVLNKMHIKRIKKSMTIAAQNKETFHLWWHPHNFGNSTDDNLLNLSDILEHYSVLSSEHGMTSKNMGELTV
;
A
#
# COMPACT_ATOMS: atom_id res chain seq x y z
N ALA A 1 -17.06 -12.02 -9.88
CA ALA A 1 -16.02 -11.40 -9.03
C ALA A 1 -15.39 -12.48 -8.15
N CYS A 2 -14.06 -12.42 -7.96
CA CYS A 2 -13.40 -13.32 -7.01
C CYS A 2 -13.86 -12.97 -5.58
N PRO A 3 -14.16 -13.97 -4.74
CA PRO A 3 -14.54 -13.72 -3.36
C PRO A 3 -13.40 -13.00 -2.60
N ARG A 4 -13.76 -12.13 -1.67
CA ARG A 4 -12.83 -11.33 -0.85
C ARG A 4 -11.96 -10.33 -1.60
N GLN A 5 -12.35 -9.98 -2.82
CA GLN A 5 -11.74 -8.87 -3.58
C GLN A 5 -12.50 -7.58 -3.25
N GLU A 6 -11.76 -6.50 -3.13
CA GLU A 6 -12.30 -5.15 -2.97
C GLU A 6 -11.87 -4.28 -4.16
N ILE A 7 -12.79 -3.46 -4.65
CA ILE A 7 -12.47 -2.38 -5.57
C ILE A 7 -12.23 -1.14 -4.71
N ALA A 8 -11.03 -0.59 -4.78
CA ALA A 8 -10.66 0.65 -4.12
C ALA A 8 -10.53 1.79 -5.13
N SER A 9 -10.81 3.01 -4.70
CA SER A 9 -10.58 4.20 -5.53
C SER A 9 -9.10 4.56 -5.59
N HIS A 10 -8.66 5.03 -6.76
CA HIS A 10 -7.34 5.62 -6.95
C HIS A 10 -7.45 7.04 -7.54
N SER A 11 -8.46 7.80 -7.08
CA SER A 11 -8.98 9.06 -7.62
C SER A 11 -9.61 8.90 -9.02
N TYR A 12 -10.32 9.92 -9.48
CA TYR A 12 -10.91 9.92 -10.83
C TYR A 12 -9.86 10.17 -11.91
N SER A 13 -9.04 11.20 -11.72
CA SER A 13 -8.05 11.66 -12.70
C SER A 13 -6.62 11.22 -12.39
N HIS A 14 -6.40 10.34 -11.39
CA HIS A 14 -5.08 10.03 -10.83
C HIS A 14 -4.40 11.29 -10.29
N LEU A 15 -5.16 12.13 -9.58
CA LEU A 15 -4.74 13.44 -9.09
C LEU A 15 -3.56 13.32 -8.11
N TYR A 16 -2.56 14.16 -8.27
CA TYR A 16 -1.44 14.29 -7.33
C TYR A 16 -1.74 15.36 -6.30
N PHE A 17 -2.26 14.96 -5.15
CA PHE A 17 -2.90 15.82 -4.15
C PHE A 17 -2.01 16.87 -3.49
N SER A 18 -0.68 16.76 -3.62
CA SER A 18 0.29 17.66 -2.99
C SER A 18 1.17 18.42 -3.99
N GLU A 19 0.84 18.34 -5.29
CA GLU A 19 1.59 19.08 -6.31
C GLU A 19 1.24 20.57 -6.28
N PRO A 20 2.22 21.46 -6.58
CA PRO A 20 1.94 22.89 -6.69
C PRO A 20 0.88 23.19 -7.73
N GLY A 21 -0.06 24.07 -7.38
CA GLY A 21 -1.16 24.49 -8.26
C GLY A 21 -2.45 23.69 -8.09
N ILE A 22 -2.45 22.58 -7.38
CA ILE A 22 -3.67 21.85 -7.04
C ILE A 22 -4.46 22.65 -5.99
N THR A 23 -5.69 22.97 -6.32
CA THR A 23 -6.61 23.72 -5.45
C THR A 23 -7.54 22.78 -4.67
N ASN A 24 -8.22 23.34 -3.66
CA ASN A 24 -9.26 22.60 -2.93
C ASN A 24 -10.42 22.23 -3.85
N GLU A 25 -10.72 23.08 -4.83
CA GLU A 25 -11.77 22.83 -5.82
C GLU A 25 -11.41 21.67 -6.73
N ASP A 26 -10.16 21.56 -7.19
CA ASP A 26 -9.69 20.43 -8.00
C ASP A 26 -9.86 19.11 -7.23
N ILE A 27 -9.49 19.10 -5.95
CA ILE A 27 -9.65 17.94 -5.08
C ILE A 27 -11.12 17.56 -4.94
N SER A 28 -12.01 18.51 -4.57
CA SER A 28 -13.43 18.25 -4.41
C SER A 28 -14.09 17.80 -5.72
N ASN A 29 -13.70 18.38 -6.86
CA ASN A 29 -14.18 17.97 -8.17
C ASN A 29 -13.75 16.55 -8.55
N ASP A 30 -12.52 16.15 -8.26
CA ASP A 30 -12.04 14.79 -8.51
C ASP A 30 -12.87 13.75 -7.74
N PHE A 31 -13.15 14.00 -6.46
CA PHE A 31 -14.00 13.12 -5.65
C PHE A 31 -15.43 13.06 -6.17
N ARG A 32 -16.03 14.20 -6.53
CA ARG A 32 -17.38 14.27 -7.09
C ARG A 32 -17.50 13.51 -8.41
N LEU A 33 -16.50 13.62 -9.29
CA LEU A 33 -16.46 12.89 -10.56
C LEU A 33 -16.31 11.38 -10.32
N PHE A 34 -15.47 10.98 -9.37
CA PHE A 34 -15.36 9.58 -8.97
C PHE A 34 -16.68 9.03 -8.43
N GLU A 35 -17.38 9.75 -7.56
CA GLU A 35 -18.67 9.35 -7.02
C GLU A 35 -19.72 9.15 -8.13
N ASN A 36 -19.80 10.09 -9.07
CA ASN A 36 -20.72 10.00 -10.21
C ASN A 36 -20.46 8.74 -11.06
N ILE A 37 -19.19 8.47 -11.42
CA ILE A 37 -18.87 7.29 -12.24
C ILE A 37 -19.10 5.98 -11.46
N SER A 38 -18.83 5.99 -10.18
CA SER A 38 -19.06 4.85 -9.30
C SER A 38 -20.55 4.52 -9.18
N PHE A 39 -21.38 5.54 -9.00
CA PHE A 39 -22.84 5.41 -8.97
C PHE A 39 -23.38 4.85 -10.30
N GLN A 40 -22.97 5.42 -11.45
CA GLN A 40 -23.39 4.97 -12.78
C GLN A 40 -23.04 3.51 -13.06
N ASN A 41 -21.97 2.99 -12.45
CA ASN A 41 -21.50 1.62 -12.67
C ASN A 41 -21.84 0.67 -11.51
N ASN A 42 -22.62 1.09 -10.52
CA ASN A 42 -22.96 0.31 -9.32
C ASN A 42 -21.70 -0.20 -8.58
N ILE A 43 -20.66 0.65 -8.50
CA ILE A 43 -19.43 0.35 -7.78
C ILE A 43 -19.49 1.03 -6.40
N SER A 44 -19.27 0.25 -5.35
CA SER A 44 -19.12 0.76 -3.98
C SER A 44 -17.67 0.59 -3.54
N CYS A 45 -16.98 1.70 -3.26
CA CYS A 45 -15.61 1.70 -2.75
C CYS A 45 -15.58 2.14 -1.30
N LYS A 46 -14.99 1.31 -0.44
CA LYS A 46 -14.76 1.65 0.98
C LYS A 46 -13.35 2.19 1.21
N SER A 47 -12.44 1.88 0.33
CA SER A 47 -11.01 2.17 0.46
C SER A 47 -10.52 3.12 -0.62
N PHE A 48 -9.57 3.98 -0.25
CA PHE A 48 -8.93 4.93 -1.14
C PHE A 48 -7.41 4.76 -1.15
N ILE A 49 -6.82 4.75 -2.32
CA ILE A 49 -5.38 4.68 -2.52
C ILE A 49 -4.90 6.01 -3.11
N PHE A 50 -4.12 6.76 -2.36
CA PHE A 50 -3.59 8.02 -2.84
C PHE A 50 -2.58 7.81 -3.97
N PRO A 51 -2.74 8.46 -5.16
CA PRO A 51 -1.70 8.52 -6.18
C PRO A 51 -0.38 9.04 -5.58
N ARG A 52 0.72 8.36 -5.92
CA ARG A 52 2.07 8.62 -5.34
C ARG A 52 2.13 8.67 -3.82
N ASN A 53 1.13 8.11 -3.12
CA ASN A 53 0.98 8.19 -1.66
C ASN A 53 0.98 9.65 -1.13
N GLN A 54 0.52 10.60 -1.94
CA GLN A 54 0.41 12.01 -1.55
C GLN A 54 -0.87 12.23 -0.75
N VAL A 55 -0.74 12.17 0.55
CA VAL A 55 -1.84 12.40 1.50
C VAL A 55 -1.82 13.86 1.96
N ASN A 56 -2.98 14.54 1.93
CA ASN A 56 -3.13 15.85 2.52
C ASN A 56 -4.44 15.97 3.33
N ASP A 57 -4.52 16.95 4.22
CA ASP A 57 -5.64 17.11 5.14
C ASP A 57 -6.96 17.42 4.44
N ILE A 58 -6.92 18.09 3.29
CA ILE A 58 -8.12 18.45 2.52
C ILE A 58 -8.71 17.18 1.91
N ALA A 59 -7.87 16.38 1.27
CA ALA A 59 -8.30 15.10 0.71
C ALA A 59 -8.81 14.14 1.81
N LEU A 60 -8.22 14.14 3.01
CA LEU A 60 -8.75 13.36 4.13
C LEU A 60 -10.14 13.82 4.59
N LYS A 61 -10.43 15.12 4.52
CA LYS A 61 -11.79 15.65 4.78
C LYS A 61 -12.77 15.20 3.71
N GLU A 62 -12.38 15.25 2.43
CA GLU A 62 -13.22 14.77 1.33
C GLU A 62 -13.47 13.26 1.44
N LEU A 63 -12.45 12.43 1.81
CA LEU A 63 -12.66 11.01 2.07
C LEU A 63 -13.75 10.76 3.11
N LYS A 64 -13.75 11.51 4.22
CA LYS A 64 -14.80 11.40 5.27
C LYS A 64 -16.17 11.80 4.74
N LYS A 65 -16.26 12.89 3.96
CA LYS A 65 -17.49 13.41 3.37
C LYS A 65 -18.10 12.42 2.38
N HIS A 66 -17.27 11.72 1.60
CA HIS A 66 -17.67 10.70 0.64
C HIS A 66 -17.71 9.27 1.24
N GLU A 67 -17.77 9.16 2.58
CA GLU A 67 -17.99 7.94 3.34
C GLU A 67 -16.95 6.82 3.17
N PHE A 68 -15.74 7.14 2.68
CA PHE A 68 -14.65 6.18 2.69
C PHE A 68 -14.31 5.76 4.13
N LYS A 69 -13.96 4.51 4.32
CA LYS A 69 -13.67 3.92 5.63
C LYS A 69 -12.17 3.75 5.87
N THR A 70 -11.42 3.51 4.80
CA THR A 70 -9.97 3.33 4.87
C THR A 70 -9.24 4.09 3.77
N TYR A 71 -7.99 4.39 4.02
CA TYR A 71 -7.08 4.87 2.99
C TYR A 71 -5.67 4.28 3.16
N ARG A 72 -4.95 4.12 2.05
CA ARG A 72 -3.53 3.78 2.10
C ARG A 72 -2.72 5.06 2.23
N GLY A 73 -2.22 5.30 3.45
CA GLY A 73 -1.27 6.36 3.75
C GLY A 73 0.16 5.85 3.82
N ASN A 74 1.01 6.63 4.46
CA ASN A 74 2.41 6.32 4.67
C ASN A 74 2.66 5.82 6.09
N LEU A 75 3.61 4.88 6.26
CA LEU A 75 4.09 4.49 7.58
C LEU A 75 4.77 5.68 8.27
N GLN A 76 4.47 5.84 9.55
CA GLN A 76 5.07 6.89 10.39
C GLN A 76 6.48 6.49 10.86
N ASN A 77 7.35 6.05 9.94
CA ASN A 77 8.74 5.76 10.24
C ASN A 77 9.68 6.80 9.62
N PHE A 78 10.90 6.90 10.14
CA PHE A 78 11.89 7.90 9.72
C PHE A 78 12.18 7.90 8.21
N ILE A 79 12.07 6.74 7.56
CA ILE A 79 12.42 6.57 6.14
C ILE A 79 11.24 6.92 5.22
N GLN A 80 10.00 6.78 5.70
CA GLN A 80 8.78 6.91 4.90
C GLN A 80 7.94 8.14 5.24
N LYS A 81 8.37 8.95 6.20
CA LYS A 81 7.65 10.14 6.63
C LYS A 81 7.67 11.18 5.51
N ASP A 82 6.52 11.36 4.85
CA ASP A 82 6.32 12.41 3.87
C ASP A 82 6.21 13.77 4.58
N GLY A 83 6.72 14.82 3.93
CA GLY A 83 6.57 16.18 4.41
C GLY A 83 7.88 16.97 4.55
N HIS A 84 9.04 16.34 4.45
CA HIS A 84 10.30 17.07 4.36
C HIS A 84 10.77 17.17 2.90
N LYS A 85 11.18 18.38 2.47
CA LYS A 85 11.91 18.59 1.19
C LYS A 85 13.09 17.61 1.05
N ASP A 86 13.67 17.19 2.17
CA ASP A 86 14.75 16.21 2.25
C ASP A 86 14.33 14.79 1.84
N SER A 87 13.05 14.41 1.96
CA SER A 87 12.58 13.08 1.57
C SER A 87 12.74 12.79 0.07
N GLN A 88 12.91 13.82 -0.75
CA GLN A 88 13.18 13.72 -2.19
C GLN A 88 14.66 13.69 -2.53
N SER A 89 15.56 13.87 -1.56
CA SER A 89 17.00 13.82 -1.81
C SER A 89 17.42 12.43 -2.34
N LEU A 90 18.47 12.43 -3.15
CA LEU A 90 19.03 11.20 -3.72
C LEU A 90 19.42 10.20 -2.63
N LEU A 91 19.92 10.70 -1.49
CA LEU A 91 20.33 9.88 -0.34
C LEU A 91 19.13 9.12 0.25
N PHE A 92 17.99 9.78 0.49
CA PHE A 92 16.78 9.10 0.99
C PHE A 92 16.21 8.10 -0.01
N LYS A 93 16.32 8.38 -1.31
CA LYS A 93 15.94 7.40 -2.36
C LYS A 93 16.82 6.16 -2.32
N LEU A 94 18.14 6.32 -2.11
CA LEU A 94 19.08 5.21 -1.97
C LEU A 94 18.84 4.42 -0.67
N ILE A 95 18.56 5.09 0.45
CA ILE A 95 18.23 4.42 1.72
C ILE A 95 16.94 3.61 1.57
N ARG A 96 15.87 4.16 0.97
CA ARG A 96 14.62 3.44 0.68
C ARG A 96 14.83 2.27 -0.28
N PHE A 97 15.69 2.45 -1.27
CA PHE A 97 16.07 1.36 -2.16
C PHE A 97 16.79 0.25 -1.38
N GLY A 98 17.78 0.61 -0.56
CA GLY A 98 18.50 -0.35 0.29
C GLY A 98 17.60 -1.08 1.28
N ASP A 99 16.64 -0.38 1.91
CA ASP A 99 15.69 -0.95 2.87
C ASP A 99 14.77 -2.03 2.26
N SER A 100 14.61 -2.00 0.94
CA SER A 100 13.86 -3.05 0.23
C SER A 100 14.58 -4.40 0.22
N TYR A 101 15.90 -4.41 0.45
CA TYR A 101 16.75 -5.60 0.40
C TYR A 101 17.33 -5.96 1.75
N ILE A 102 17.71 -4.95 2.53
CA ILE A 102 18.35 -5.10 3.84
C ILE A 102 17.48 -4.38 4.85
N GLN A 103 17.27 -4.98 6.02
CA GLN A 103 16.45 -4.36 7.07
C GLN A 103 17.17 -3.14 7.68
N ILE A 104 16.90 -1.95 7.14
CA ILE A 104 17.34 -0.67 7.67
C ILE A 104 16.24 -0.11 8.59
N SER A 105 14.99 -0.11 8.12
CA SER A 105 13.82 0.21 8.96
C SER A 105 13.46 -0.97 9.86
N LYS A 106 13.12 -0.67 11.13
CA LYS A 106 12.78 -1.70 12.11
C LYS A 106 11.37 -2.26 11.87
N ASP A 107 10.37 -1.43 11.88
CA ASP A 107 8.99 -1.87 11.94
C ASP A 107 8.25 -1.52 10.64
N LEU A 108 7.96 -2.56 9.86
CA LEU A 108 7.13 -2.48 8.65
C LEU A 108 5.71 -3.03 8.89
N SER A 109 5.46 -3.52 10.09
CA SER A 109 4.14 -3.91 10.59
C SER A 109 3.63 -2.87 11.57
N TYR A 110 2.32 -2.82 11.77
CA TYR A 110 1.68 -1.83 12.62
C TYR A 110 0.37 -2.38 13.20
N LYS A 111 -0.04 -1.79 14.33
CA LYS A 111 -1.37 -2.01 14.91
C LYS A 111 -2.36 -1.05 14.28
N ASN A 112 -3.51 -1.56 13.87
CA ASN A 112 -4.60 -0.70 13.44
C ASN A 112 -5.16 0.06 14.63
N SER A 113 -5.19 1.40 14.55
CA SER A 113 -5.84 2.21 15.57
C SER A 113 -7.34 2.29 15.26
N ALA A 114 -8.14 1.60 16.04
CA ALA A 114 -9.59 1.44 15.85
C ALA A 114 -10.43 2.72 16.14
N ASN A 115 -9.80 3.86 16.44
CA ASN A 115 -10.51 5.03 16.98
C ASN A 115 -10.87 6.11 15.98
N GLU A 116 -10.69 5.90 14.69
CA GLU A 116 -10.99 6.90 13.68
C GLU A 116 -12.05 6.42 12.70
N ASN A 117 -13.00 7.31 12.36
CA ASN A 117 -14.00 7.06 11.30
C ASN A 117 -13.36 6.84 9.92
N LEU A 118 -12.05 7.04 9.79
CA LEU A 118 -11.26 6.83 8.58
C LEU A 118 -9.92 6.20 8.97
N LEU A 119 -9.78 4.90 8.72
CA LEU A 119 -8.61 4.12 9.13
C LEU A 119 -7.46 4.30 8.13
N ASN A 120 -6.29 4.67 8.62
CA ASN A 120 -5.06 4.62 7.83
C ASN A 120 -4.52 3.17 7.78
N VAL A 121 -4.35 2.64 6.57
CA VAL A 121 -3.78 1.31 6.30
C VAL A 121 -2.51 1.48 5.45
N PRO A 122 -1.38 1.89 6.06
CA PRO A 122 -0.17 2.21 5.30
C PRO A 122 0.39 0.99 4.55
N GLY A 123 1.01 1.25 3.39
CA GLY A 123 1.75 0.22 2.67
C GLY A 123 3.03 -0.14 3.43
N SER A 124 3.23 -1.43 3.74
CA SER A 124 4.43 -1.91 4.44
C SER A 124 5.62 -2.07 3.51
N LEU A 125 5.48 -2.87 2.48
CA LEU A 125 6.51 -3.09 1.46
C LEU A 125 5.89 -3.15 0.07
N PHE A 126 6.63 -2.59 -0.89
CA PHE A 126 6.36 -2.75 -2.31
C PHE A 126 7.02 -4.03 -2.82
N LEU A 127 6.25 -4.96 -3.39
CA LEU A 127 6.80 -6.12 -4.10
C LEU A 127 7.43 -5.65 -5.41
N ARG A 128 8.76 -5.55 -5.42
CA ARG A 128 9.51 -5.14 -6.60
C ARG A 128 9.46 -6.22 -7.67
N PRO A 129 9.12 -5.85 -8.91
CA PRO A 129 9.13 -6.82 -10.00
C PRO A 129 10.57 -7.21 -10.36
N VAL A 130 10.73 -8.45 -10.74
CA VAL A 130 11.95 -8.94 -11.41
C VAL A 130 11.89 -8.52 -12.88
N ASN A 131 13.02 -8.17 -13.42
CA ASN A 131 13.24 -7.98 -14.84
C ASN A 131 14.61 -8.53 -15.23
N SER A 132 14.92 -8.58 -16.52
CA SER A 132 16.16 -9.14 -17.06
C SER A 132 17.46 -8.52 -16.49
N LYS A 133 17.37 -7.35 -15.87
CA LYS A 133 18.51 -6.65 -15.24
C LYS A 133 18.59 -6.84 -13.73
N THR A 134 17.60 -7.51 -13.13
CA THR A 134 17.56 -7.71 -11.68
C THR A 134 18.52 -8.83 -11.29
N PRO A 135 19.60 -8.58 -10.53
CA PRO A 135 20.47 -9.61 -10.05
C PRO A 135 19.71 -10.62 -9.18
N TYR A 136 19.92 -11.91 -9.43
CA TYR A 136 19.25 -12.99 -8.69
C TYR A 136 19.40 -12.86 -7.16
N VAL A 137 20.59 -12.48 -6.70
CA VAL A 137 20.87 -12.28 -5.27
C VAL A 137 19.99 -11.19 -4.67
N LEU A 138 19.83 -10.05 -5.37
CA LEU A 138 18.96 -8.97 -4.90
C LEU A 138 17.50 -9.41 -4.86
N ASN A 139 17.02 -10.15 -5.86
CA ASN A 139 15.68 -10.70 -5.82
C ASN A 139 15.47 -11.58 -4.58
N LYS A 140 16.37 -12.53 -4.33
CA LYS A 140 16.31 -13.40 -3.13
C LYS A 140 16.32 -12.59 -1.82
N MET A 141 17.16 -11.58 -1.73
CA MET A 141 17.21 -10.71 -0.54
C MET A 141 15.88 -9.97 -0.33
N HIS A 142 15.27 -9.47 -1.42
CA HIS A 142 13.98 -8.79 -1.35
C HIS A 142 12.87 -9.73 -0.86
N ILE A 143 12.74 -10.91 -1.42
CA ILE A 143 11.73 -11.90 -1.00
C ILE A 143 11.96 -12.32 0.46
N LYS A 144 13.21 -12.56 0.86
CA LYS A 144 13.56 -12.86 2.26
C LYS A 144 13.17 -11.70 3.21
N ARG A 145 13.35 -10.45 2.78
CA ARG A 145 12.95 -9.25 3.55
C ARG A 145 11.45 -9.22 3.77
N ILE A 146 10.64 -9.48 2.72
CA ILE A 146 9.19 -9.56 2.79
C ILE A 146 8.77 -10.65 3.78
N LYS A 147 9.24 -11.88 3.59
CA LYS A 147 8.90 -13.04 4.43
C LYS A 147 9.25 -12.80 5.90
N LYS A 148 10.43 -12.22 6.18
CA LYS A 148 10.82 -11.84 7.54
C LYS A 148 9.86 -10.82 8.17
N SER A 149 9.46 -9.79 7.40
CA SER A 149 8.52 -8.79 7.90
C SER A 149 7.12 -9.36 8.15
N MET A 150 6.66 -10.28 7.31
CA MET A 150 5.41 -11.02 7.52
C MET A 150 5.47 -11.86 8.81
N THR A 151 6.59 -12.56 9.05
CA THR A 151 6.79 -13.35 10.28
C THR A 151 6.71 -12.46 11.53
N ILE A 152 7.39 -11.32 11.52
CA ILE A 152 7.34 -10.35 12.64
C ILE A 152 5.90 -9.88 12.86
N ALA A 153 5.20 -9.50 11.79
CA ALA A 153 3.80 -9.08 11.90
C ALA A 153 2.90 -10.17 12.48
N ALA A 154 3.05 -11.43 12.04
CA ALA A 154 2.28 -12.56 12.54
C ALA A 154 2.54 -12.81 14.03
N GLN A 155 3.81 -12.80 14.47
CA GLN A 155 4.20 -12.98 15.87
C GLN A 155 3.68 -11.86 16.77
N ASN A 156 3.71 -10.63 16.29
CA ASN A 156 3.25 -9.45 17.04
C ASN A 156 1.73 -9.22 16.96
N LYS A 157 0.99 -9.99 16.15
CA LYS A 157 -0.44 -9.77 15.85
C LYS A 157 -0.69 -8.39 15.25
N GLU A 158 0.17 -8.00 14.32
CA GLU A 158 0.17 -6.72 13.62
C GLU A 158 -0.22 -6.89 12.15
N THR A 159 -0.57 -5.79 11.51
CA THR A 159 -0.87 -5.74 10.07
C THR A 159 0.40 -5.58 9.27
N PHE A 160 0.53 -6.36 8.20
CA PHE A 160 1.55 -6.21 7.16
C PHE A 160 0.85 -6.03 5.81
N HIS A 161 1.06 -4.90 5.15
CA HIS A 161 0.42 -4.54 3.89
C HIS A 161 1.42 -4.65 2.73
N LEU A 162 1.42 -5.80 2.04
CA LEU A 162 2.17 -5.98 0.80
C LEU A 162 1.38 -5.40 -0.37
N TRP A 163 2.05 -4.65 -1.25
CA TRP A 163 1.40 -4.06 -2.41
C TRP A 163 2.32 -4.07 -3.64
N TRP A 164 1.74 -4.08 -4.82
CA TRP A 164 2.47 -4.04 -6.09
C TRP A 164 1.60 -3.48 -7.21
N HIS A 165 2.22 -3.28 -8.37
CA HIS A 165 1.53 -2.94 -9.60
C HIS A 165 1.51 -4.17 -10.53
N PRO A 166 0.37 -4.79 -10.81
CA PRO A 166 0.27 -6.00 -11.64
C PRO A 166 0.91 -5.86 -13.02
N HIS A 167 0.81 -4.69 -13.65
CA HIS A 167 1.42 -4.43 -14.96
C HIS A 167 2.95 -4.55 -14.95
N ASN A 168 3.61 -4.36 -13.81
CA ASN A 168 5.06 -4.51 -13.69
C ASN A 168 5.52 -5.97 -13.80
N PHE A 169 4.62 -6.94 -13.64
CA PHE A 169 4.96 -8.36 -13.78
C PHE A 169 5.17 -8.77 -15.24
N GLY A 170 4.69 -8.00 -16.21
CA GLY A 170 4.70 -8.35 -17.62
C GLY A 170 6.09 -8.56 -18.25
N ASN A 171 7.15 -7.99 -17.71
CA ASN A 171 8.51 -8.13 -18.25
C ASN A 171 9.18 -9.49 -17.92
N SER A 172 8.74 -10.16 -16.86
CA SER A 172 9.24 -11.47 -16.41
C SER A 172 8.12 -12.14 -15.61
N THR A 173 7.03 -12.45 -16.29
CA THR A 173 5.79 -12.90 -15.66
C THR A 173 6.00 -14.14 -14.80
N ASP A 174 6.67 -15.15 -15.34
CA ASP A 174 6.89 -16.42 -14.62
C ASP A 174 7.71 -16.23 -13.34
N ASP A 175 8.81 -15.47 -13.41
CA ASP A 175 9.64 -15.19 -12.24
C ASP A 175 8.89 -14.39 -11.17
N ASN A 176 8.06 -13.41 -11.61
CA ASN A 176 7.27 -12.61 -10.69
C ASN A 176 6.15 -13.43 -10.04
N LEU A 177 5.51 -14.34 -10.78
CA LEU A 177 4.52 -15.26 -10.24
C LEU A 177 5.15 -16.29 -9.29
N LEU A 178 6.35 -16.80 -9.59
CA LEU A 178 7.10 -17.67 -8.68
C LEU A 178 7.44 -16.95 -7.36
N ASN A 179 7.89 -15.70 -7.42
CA ASN A 179 8.12 -14.90 -6.22
C ASN A 179 6.84 -14.69 -5.40
N LEU A 180 5.73 -14.43 -6.06
CA LEU A 180 4.43 -14.28 -5.38
C LEU A 180 3.98 -15.61 -4.75
N SER A 181 4.15 -16.74 -5.45
CA SER A 181 3.88 -18.08 -4.91
C SER A 181 4.68 -18.36 -3.65
N ASP A 182 6.00 -18.10 -3.66
CA ASP A 182 6.87 -18.27 -2.49
C ASP A 182 6.42 -17.41 -1.27
N ILE A 183 5.93 -16.20 -1.52
CA ILE A 183 5.36 -15.36 -0.47
C ILE A 183 4.03 -15.94 0.07
N LEU A 184 3.16 -16.44 -0.82
CA LEU A 184 1.88 -17.02 -0.44
C LEU A 184 2.04 -18.36 0.29
N GLU A 185 3.03 -19.17 -0.08
CA GLU A 185 3.40 -20.38 0.66
C GLU A 185 3.84 -20.02 2.09
N HIS A 186 4.69 -19.00 2.24
CA HIS A 186 5.08 -18.51 3.55
C HIS A 186 3.90 -17.98 4.36
N TYR A 187 2.97 -17.25 3.72
CA TYR A 187 1.70 -16.85 4.36
C TYR A 187 0.91 -18.07 4.88
N SER A 188 0.83 -19.14 4.12
CA SER A 188 0.12 -20.37 4.54
C SER A 188 0.72 -20.98 5.80
N VAL A 189 2.05 -20.99 5.93
CA VAL A 189 2.74 -21.40 7.16
C VAL A 189 2.36 -20.47 8.33
N LEU A 190 2.46 -19.14 8.13
CA LEU A 190 2.12 -18.17 9.19
C LEU A 190 0.65 -18.19 9.58
N SER A 191 -0.23 -18.52 8.65
CA SER A 191 -1.66 -18.72 8.92
C SER A 191 -1.88 -19.92 9.86
N SER A 192 -1.19 -21.02 9.59
CA SER A 192 -1.26 -22.25 10.41
C SER A 192 -0.63 -22.07 11.79
N GLU A 193 0.57 -21.49 11.85
CA GLU A 193 1.35 -21.44 13.11
C GLU A 193 0.96 -20.27 14.02
N HIS A 194 0.59 -19.13 13.43
CA HIS A 194 0.34 -17.87 14.14
C HIS A 194 -1.09 -17.32 13.99
N GLY A 195 -1.94 -17.98 13.18
CA GLY A 195 -3.31 -17.52 12.90
C GLY A 195 -3.34 -16.23 12.08
N MET A 196 -2.32 -15.99 11.22
CA MET A 196 -2.31 -14.84 10.31
C MET A 196 -3.46 -14.96 9.32
N THR A 197 -4.21 -13.87 9.11
CA THR A 197 -5.34 -13.81 8.18
C THR A 197 -5.09 -12.83 7.06
N SER A 198 -5.56 -13.16 5.85
CA SER A 198 -5.56 -12.22 4.72
C SER A 198 -6.88 -11.46 4.70
N LYS A 199 -6.78 -10.12 4.61
CA LYS A 199 -7.94 -9.22 4.56
C LYS A 199 -7.72 -8.16 3.47
N ASN A 200 -8.81 -7.71 2.86
CA ASN A 200 -8.79 -6.46 2.11
C ASN A 200 -8.87 -5.26 3.06
N MET A 201 -8.64 -4.04 2.56
CA MET A 201 -8.58 -2.86 3.42
C MET A 201 -9.93 -2.57 4.09
N GLY A 202 -11.05 -2.75 3.37
CA GLY A 202 -12.39 -2.52 3.90
C GLY A 202 -12.79 -3.49 5.02
N GLU A 203 -12.18 -4.69 5.08
CA GLU A 203 -12.41 -5.66 6.17
C GLU A 203 -11.66 -5.33 7.48
N LEU A 204 -10.81 -4.30 7.48
CA LEU A 204 -10.08 -3.87 8.67
C LEU A 204 -10.88 -2.89 9.54
N THR A 205 -12.03 -2.42 9.08
CA THR A 205 -12.88 -1.44 9.76
C THR A 205 -13.98 -2.05 10.61
N VAL A 206 -13.98 -3.38 10.79
CA VAL A 206 -15.00 -4.13 11.53
C VAL A 206 -14.47 -4.50 12.90
#